data_98146b9d381a95bec366b173f151e925
#
_entry.id   98146b9d381a95bec366b173f151e925
#
_cell.length_a   1.000
_cell.length_b   1.000
_cell.length_c   1.000
_cell.angle_alpha   90.00
_cell.angle_beta   90.00
_cell.angle_gamma   90.00
#
_symmetry.space_group_name_H-M   'P 1'
#
loop_
_entity.id
_entity.type
_entity.pdbx_description
1 polymer ?
#
loop_
_entity_poly.entity_id
_entity_poly.type
_entity_poly.pdbx_seq_one_letter_code
_entity_poly.pdbx_strand_id
1 'polypeptide(L)'
;MLVAAGDIADCLSPGDEATAALLDGIGGTVAVLGDNAYENGSEQEYRDCYHPSWGRHKARTRPTPGNHEYQTPGAAGYFGYFGLAAGLPAEGWYSYDLGAWHVVSLNSELPVAAGSLQELWLRADLAAHPARCTLAYWHRPRFSSSRHGNNAAMQPLWQALYDAGADVVLVGHDHVYERFAPQGPTGAADPARGIRQFTVGTGGRNDLYPFNTPVANSEVRYNLTFGVIKLTLEEDGYTWEFIPTSGTFRDSGRGTCH
;
A
#
# COMPACT_ATOMS: atom_id res chain seq x y z
N MET A 1 6.10 -4.50 -13.58
CA MET A 1 6.69 -4.76 -12.26
C MET A 1 6.35 -3.60 -11.34
N LEU A 2 5.91 -3.90 -10.11
CA LEU A 2 5.59 -2.93 -9.07
C LEU A 2 6.34 -3.31 -7.80
N VAL A 3 6.91 -2.36 -7.09
CA VAL A 3 7.54 -2.55 -5.77
C VAL A 3 6.87 -1.61 -4.77
N ALA A 4 6.59 -2.09 -3.56
CA ALA A 4 5.83 -1.30 -2.59
C ALA A 4 6.30 -1.48 -1.15
N ALA A 5 6.19 -0.42 -0.37
CA ALA A 5 6.11 -0.39 1.09
C ALA A 5 5.51 0.94 1.55
N GLY A 6 5.04 0.99 2.77
CA GLY A 6 4.64 2.19 3.50
C GLY A 6 5.43 2.35 4.79
N ASP A 7 5.12 3.39 5.57
CA ASP A 7 5.73 3.62 6.89
C ASP A 7 7.26 3.79 6.78
N ILE A 8 7.70 4.89 6.12
CA ILE A 8 9.01 4.95 5.49
C ILE A 8 10.01 5.81 6.26
N ALA A 9 10.00 7.11 6.02
CA ALA A 9 11.13 7.97 6.38
C ALA A 9 10.96 8.62 7.75
N ASP A 10 11.80 8.20 8.67
CA ASP A 10 12.00 8.84 9.97
C ASP A 10 13.43 9.38 10.03
N CYS A 11 13.60 10.68 10.20
CA CYS A 11 14.93 11.31 10.28
C CYS A 11 15.86 10.73 11.37
N LEU A 12 15.33 9.95 12.29
CA LEU A 12 16.06 9.32 13.38
C LEU A 12 16.39 7.84 13.13
N SER A 13 15.98 7.30 11.98
CA SER A 13 16.16 5.89 11.62
C SER A 13 16.91 5.75 10.29
N PRO A 14 17.83 4.79 10.14
CA PRO A 14 18.42 4.45 8.85
C PRO A 14 17.57 3.42 8.06
N GLY A 15 16.38 3.08 8.51
CA GLY A 15 15.56 2.02 7.92
C GLY A 15 15.08 2.35 6.51
N ASP A 16 14.73 3.60 6.26
CA ASP A 16 14.32 4.10 4.96
C ASP A 16 15.45 4.06 3.93
N GLU A 17 16.69 4.37 4.32
CA GLU A 17 17.86 4.22 3.43
C GLU A 17 18.13 2.75 3.11
N ALA A 18 17.98 1.86 4.10
CA ALA A 18 18.17 0.43 3.88
C ALA A 18 17.15 -0.15 2.88
N THR A 19 15.88 0.29 2.95
CA THR A 19 14.84 -0.12 1.99
C THR A 19 15.00 0.59 0.64
N ALA A 20 15.40 1.86 0.62
CA ALA A 20 15.73 2.58 -0.63
C ALA A 20 16.86 1.91 -1.40
N ALA A 21 17.89 1.37 -0.71
CA ALA A 21 18.96 0.60 -1.33
C ALA A 21 18.46 -0.68 -2.02
N LEU A 22 17.37 -1.31 -1.51
CA LEU A 22 16.73 -2.42 -2.22
C LEU A 22 16.09 -1.94 -3.53
N LEU A 23 15.45 -0.76 -3.51
CA LEU A 23 14.83 -0.18 -4.70
C LEU A 23 15.85 0.19 -5.78
N ASP A 24 17.10 0.49 -5.43
CA ASP A 24 18.17 0.77 -6.40
C ASP A 24 18.42 -0.43 -7.33
N GLY A 25 18.21 -1.65 -6.83
CA GLY A 25 18.33 -2.90 -7.59
C GLY A 25 17.02 -3.39 -8.25
N ILE A 26 15.87 -2.74 -8.00
CA ILE A 26 14.57 -3.18 -8.47
C ILE A 26 13.98 -2.14 -9.42
N GLY A 27 13.78 -2.50 -10.69
CA GLY A 27 13.12 -1.64 -11.67
C GLY A 27 11.60 -1.59 -11.51
N GLY A 28 10.95 -0.78 -12.35
CA GLY A 28 9.49 -0.64 -12.41
C GLY A 28 8.93 0.48 -11.53
N THR A 29 7.61 0.46 -11.33
CA THR A 29 6.88 1.47 -10.55
C THR A 29 7.05 1.23 -9.06
N VAL A 30 7.22 2.31 -8.30
CA VAL A 30 7.23 2.32 -6.83
C VAL A 30 5.86 2.79 -6.34
N ALA A 31 5.10 1.93 -5.67
CA ALA A 31 3.88 2.29 -4.98
C ALA A 31 4.20 2.55 -3.49
N VAL A 32 3.94 3.76 -3.03
CA VAL A 32 4.17 4.11 -1.62
C VAL A 32 2.85 4.08 -0.87
N LEU A 33 2.79 3.31 0.22
CA LEU A 33 1.57 2.90 0.91
C LEU A 33 1.20 3.81 2.10
N GLY A 34 1.54 5.10 2.01
CA GLY A 34 1.25 6.09 3.05
C GLY A 34 2.28 6.14 4.18
N ASP A 35 2.17 7.16 5.01
CA ASP A 35 3.13 7.51 6.05
C ASP A 35 4.55 7.56 5.50
N ASN A 36 4.71 8.44 4.51
CA ASN A 36 5.92 8.55 3.72
C ASN A 36 7.03 9.27 4.48
N ALA A 37 6.67 10.32 5.23
CA ALA A 37 7.61 11.16 5.98
C ALA A 37 7.08 11.47 7.38
N TYR A 38 7.78 11.03 8.38
CA TYR A 38 7.45 11.16 9.81
C TYR A 38 8.09 12.40 10.44
N GLU A 39 7.44 13.00 11.50
CA GLU A 39 6.20 12.53 12.16
C GLU A 39 4.93 13.12 11.54
N ASN A 40 5.02 14.19 10.74
CA ASN A 40 3.88 15.03 10.39
C ASN A 40 3.65 15.16 8.88
N GLY A 41 4.44 14.51 8.04
CA GLY A 41 4.37 14.68 6.59
C GLY A 41 4.61 16.13 6.16
N SER A 42 5.43 16.87 6.91
CA SER A 42 5.74 18.27 6.62
C SER A 42 6.69 18.39 5.42
N GLU A 43 6.69 19.57 4.77
CA GLU A 43 7.64 19.87 3.69
C GLU A 43 9.10 19.65 4.13
N GLN A 44 9.42 19.98 5.38
CA GLN A 44 10.74 19.80 5.94
C GLN A 44 11.11 18.30 6.03
N GLU A 45 10.21 17.46 6.55
CA GLU A 45 10.45 16.01 6.67
C GLU A 45 10.56 15.34 5.31
N TYR A 46 9.75 15.76 4.33
CA TYR A 46 9.93 15.32 2.94
C TYR A 46 11.30 15.69 2.39
N ARG A 47 11.78 16.91 2.62
CA ARG A 47 13.07 17.38 2.12
C ARG A 47 14.25 16.73 2.83
N ASP A 48 14.19 16.61 4.14
CA ASP A 48 15.33 16.27 4.98
C ASP A 48 15.45 14.77 5.28
N CYS A 49 14.30 14.02 5.26
CA CYS A 49 14.25 12.60 5.59
C CYS A 49 13.92 11.73 4.37
N TYR A 50 12.79 11.97 3.72
CA TYR A 50 12.31 11.14 2.59
C TYR A 50 13.14 11.35 1.30
N HIS A 51 13.47 12.61 0.97
CA HIS A 51 14.14 12.94 -0.28
C HIS A 51 15.54 12.32 -0.42
N PRO A 52 16.38 12.26 0.61
CA PRO A 52 17.70 11.64 0.52
C PRO A 52 17.63 10.13 0.25
N SER A 53 16.60 9.45 0.74
CA SER A 53 16.42 8.00 0.63
C SER A 53 15.48 7.64 -0.55
N TRP A 54 14.21 7.46 -0.31
CA TRP A 54 13.21 7.08 -1.32
C TRP A 54 12.99 8.14 -2.41
N GLY A 55 13.32 9.40 -2.13
CA GLY A 55 13.25 10.48 -3.10
C GLY A 55 14.09 10.26 -4.36
N ARG A 56 15.11 9.40 -4.30
CA ARG A 56 15.90 8.97 -5.49
C ARG A 56 15.02 8.33 -6.56
N HIS A 57 13.89 7.73 -6.13
CA HIS A 57 12.96 7.02 -6.99
C HIS A 57 11.70 7.82 -7.33
N LYS A 58 11.63 9.11 -6.93
CA LYS A 58 10.46 9.99 -7.11
C LYS A 58 9.87 9.96 -8.52
N ALA A 59 10.71 9.95 -9.55
CA ALA A 59 10.26 9.98 -10.96
C ALA A 59 9.41 8.77 -11.36
N ARG A 60 9.54 7.63 -10.65
CA ARG A 60 8.78 6.40 -10.88
C ARG A 60 7.81 6.05 -9.73
N THR A 61 7.65 6.98 -8.78
CA THR A 61 6.79 6.80 -7.62
C THR A 61 5.35 7.16 -7.92
N ARG A 62 4.43 6.34 -7.43
CA ARG A 62 2.98 6.52 -7.39
C ARG A 62 2.54 6.44 -5.93
N PRO A 63 2.43 7.58 -5.22
CA PRO A 63 2.22 7.60 -3.79
C PRO A 63 0.74 7.55 -3.40
N THR A 64 0.46 7.07 -2.17
CA THR A 64 -0.76 7.40 -1.44
C THR A 64 -0.39 8.04 -0.11
N PRO A 65 -1.24 8.93 0.47
CA PRO A 65 -0.98 9.49 1.79
C PRO A 65 -1.43 8.54 2.90
N GLY A 66 -0.83 8.68 4.07
CA GLY A 66 -1.28 8.06 5.32
C GLY A 66 -1.69 9.10 6.37
N ASN A 67 -1.90 8.67 7.60
CA ASN A 67 -2.38 9.57 8.66
C ASN A 67 -1.31 10.56 9.13
N HIS A 68 -0.05 10.25 9.00
CA HIS A 68 1.03 11.17 9.34
C HIS A 68 1.11 12.35 8.36
N GLU A 69 0.79 12.15 7.09
CA GLU A 69 0.68 13.25 6.13
C GLU A 69 -0.40 14.27 6.54
N TYR A 70 -1.51 13.80 7.10
CA TYR A 70 -2.61 14.67 7.54
C TYR A 70 -2.40 15.33 8.91
N GLN A 71 -1.29 15.07 9.63
CA GLN A 71 -0.85 15.92 10.74
C GLN A 71 -0.47 17.32 10.24
N THR A 72 0.04 17.44 9.01
CA THR A 72 0.14 18.70 8.30
C THR A 72 -1.21 19.02 7.63
N PRO A 73 -1.82 20.19 7.92
CA PRO A 73 -3.14 20.53 7.40
C PRO A 73 -3.27 20.34 5.88
N GLY A 74 -4.28 19.56 5.47
CA GLY A 74 -4.52 19.23 4.07
C GLY A 74 -3.43 18.39 3.41
N ALA A 75 -2.58 17.72 4.19
CA ALA A 75 -1.42 16.97 3.71
C ALA A 75 -0.52 17.82 2.78
N ALA A 76 -0.33 19.10 3.10
CA ALA A 76 0.31 20.07 2.22
C ALA A 76 1.76 19.68 1.86
N GLY A 77 2.51 19.08 2.78
CA GLY A 77 3.87 18.58 2.48
C GLY A 77 3.86 17.46 1.44
N TYR A 78 2.93 16.52 1.56
CA TYR A 78 2.75 15.41 0.61
C TYR A 78 2.39 15.91 -0.81
N PHE A 79 1.34 16.70 -0.93
CA PHE A 79 0.93 17.23 -2.23
C PHE A 79 1.97 18.19 -2.83
N GLY A 80 2.63 19.00 -2.00
CA GLY A 80 3.74 19.87 -2.42
C GLY A 80 4.94 19.09 -2.93
N TYR A 81 5.28 18.00 -2.25
CA TYR A 81 6.41 17.16 -2.64
C TYR A 81 6.13 16.36 -3.92
N PHE A 82 5.05 15.60 -3.98
CA PHE A 82 4.78 14.71 -5.13
C PHE A 82 4.11 15.41 -6.31
N GLY A 83 3.47 16.57 -6.10
CA GLY A 83 2.77 17.30 -7.16
C GLY A 83 1.69 16.44 -7.84
N LEU A 84 1.66 16.44 -9.16
CA LEU A 84 0.65 15.71 -9.95
C LEU A 84 0.68 14.18 -9.75
N ALA A 85 1.80 13.62 -9.29
CA ALA A 85 1.88 12.19 -9.00
C ALA A 85 1.03 11.78 -7.79
N ALA A 86 0.65 12.72 -6.93
CA ALA A 86 -0.21 12.52 -5.76
C ALA A 86 -1.72 12.54 -6.06
N GLY A 87 -2.11 12.69 -7.33
CA GLY A 87 -3.50 12.98 -7.70
C GLY A 87 -3.88 14.45 -7.47
N LEU A 88 -5.17 14.75 -7.48
CA LEU A 88 -5.65 16.11 -7.21
C LEU A 88 -5.48 16.47 -5.73
N PRO A 89 -5.00 17.68 -5.41
CA PRO A 89 -5.01 18.18 -4.05
C PRO A 89 -6.42 18.10 -3.44
N ALA A 90 -6.52 17.70 -2.16
CA ALA A 90 -7.74 17.43 -1.42
C ALA A 90 -8.47 16.11 -1.79
N GLU A 91 -8.01 15.37 -2.78
CA GLU A 91 -8.52 14.04 -3.12
C GLU A 91 -7.47 12.97 -2.78
N GLY A 92 -6.35 12.95 -3.49
CA GLY A 92 -5.24 12.02 -3.27
C GLY A 92 -5.54 10.59 -3.71
N TRP A 93 -6.64 10.38 -4.46
CA TRP A 93 -6.92 9.12 -5.14
C TRP A 93 -6.82 9.30 -6.66
N TYR A 94 -6.40 8.25 -7.34
CA TYR A 94 -6.23 8.21 -8.80
C TYR A 94 -6.02 6.78 -9.26
N SER A 95 -6.07 6.55 -10.58
CA SER A 95 -5.75 5.27 -11.19
C SER A 95 -4.77 5.41 -12.34
N TYR A 96 -4.17 4.31 -12.74
CA TYR A 96 -3.27 4.20 -13.89
C TYR A 96 -3.10 2.74 -14.32
N ASP A 97 -2.67 2.53 -15.56
CA ASP A 97 -2.44 1.18 -16.07
C ASP A 97 -0.95 0.81 -16.01
N LEU A 98 -0.67 -0.45 -15.66
CA LEU A 98 0.64 -1.08 -15.75
C LEU A 98 0.56 -2.34 -16.60
N GLY A 99 0.77 -2.21 -17.89
CA GLY A 99 0.56 -3.30 -18.83
C GLY A 99 -0.92 -3.71 -18.90
N ALA A 100 -1.24 -4.96 -18.57
CA ALA A 100 -2.61 -5.49 -18.54
C ALA A 100 -3.35 -5.21 -17.21
N TRP A 101 -2.70 -4.58 -16.25
CA TRP A 101 -3.26 -4.31 -14.92
C TRP A 101 -3.81 -2.91 -14.80
N HIS A 102 -5.02 -2.80 -14.26
CA HIS A 102 -5.55 -1.54 -13.76
C HIS A 102 -5.12 -1.36 -12.30
N VAL A 103 -4.50 -0.24 -11.97
CA VAL A 103 -3.94 0.03 -10.64
C VAL A 103 -4.58 1.27 -10.04
N VAL A 104 -5.13 1.13 -8.84
CA VAL A 104 -5.89 2.18 -8.16
C VAL A 104 -5.18 2.58 -6.86
N SER A 105 -4.83 3.85 -6.72
CA SER A 105 -4.39 4.48 -5.47
C SER A 105 -5.59 5.11 -4.78
N LEU A 106 -5.83 4.79 -3.51
CA LEU A 106 -6.91 5.32 -2.70
C LEU A 106 -6.38 6.07 -1.47
N ASN A 107 -7.21 6.92 -0.90
CA ASN A 107 -6.86 7.73 0.28
C ASN A 107 -7.73 7.33 1.47
N SER A 108 -7.16 6.53 2.38
CA SER A 108 -7.87 6.04 3.57
C SER A 108 -8.14 7.10 4.64
N GLU A 109 -7.58 8.30 4.50
CA GLU A 109 -7.69 9.38 5.49
C GLU A 109 -8.86 10.33 5.20
N LEU A 110 -9.48 10.18 4.05
CA LEU A 110 -10.69 10.92 3.65
C LEU A 110 -11.93 10.02 3.77
N PRO A 111 -13.15 10.58 3.63
CA PRO A 111 -14.39 9.78 3.72
C PRO A 111 -14.40 8.60 2.74
N VAL A 112 -14.55 7.39 3.29
CA VAL A 112 -14.54 6.11 2.55
C VAL A 112 -15.86 5.34 2.66
N ALA A 113 -16.87 5.93 3.33
CA ALA A 113 -18.18 5.32 3.48
C ALA A 113 -18.86 5.11 2.11
N ALA A 114 -19.77 4.16 2.04
CA ALA A 114 -20.61 3.95 0.87
C ALA A 114 -21.34 5.26 0.49
N GLY A 115 -21.26 5.66 -0.78
CA GLY A 115 -21.79 6.91 -1.29
C GLY A 115 -20.89 8.14 -1.07
N SER A 116 -19.69 7.99 -0.47
CA SER A 116 -18.70 9.06 -0.45
C SER A 116 -18.15 9.35 -1.86
N LEU A 117 -17.62 10.57 -2.06
CA LEU A 117 -17.05 10.95 -3.36
C LEU A 117 -16.02 9.94 -3.86
N GLN A 118 -15.12 9.48 -2.98
CA GLN A 118 -14.09 8.52 -3.34
C GLN A 118 -14.67 7.13 -3.68
N GLU A 119 -15.65 6.65 -2.93
CA GLU A 119 -16.28 5.34 -3.19
C GLU A 119 -17.06 5.36 -4.51
N LEU A 120 -17.80 6.43 -4.78
CA LEU A 120 -18.51 6.63 -6.06
C LEU A 120 -17.53 6.75 -7.23
N TRP A 121 -16.43 7.51 -7.05
CA TRP A 121 -15.38 7.62 -8.04
C TRP A 121 -14.74 6.24 -8.32
N LEU A 122 -14.41 5.48 -7.28
CA LEU A 122 -13.83 4.14 -7.42
C LEU A 122 -14.71 3.21 -8.25
N ARG A 123 -16.02 3.17 -7.97
CA ARG A 123 -16.97 2.36 -8.76
C ARG A 123 -17.05 2.81 -10.21
N ALA A 124 -17.05 4.12 -10.45
CA ALA A 124 -17.09 4.67 -11.82
C ALA A 124 -15.79 4.38 -12.57
N ASP A 125 -14.64 4.50 -11.91
CA ASP A 125 -13.32 4.25 -12.47
C ASP A 125 -13.17 2.77 -12.86
N LEU A 126 -13.50 1.84 -11.96
CA LEU A 126 -13.47 0.39 -12.22
C LEU A 126 -14.41 -0.02 -13.37
N ALA A 127 -15.58 0.61 -13.48
CA ALA A 127 -16.52 0.36 -14.57
C ALA A 127 -16.02 0.92 -15.92
N ALA A 128 -15.28 2.02 -15.90
CA ALA A 128 -14.71 2.66 -17.09
C ALA A 128 -13.44 1.97 -17.62
N HIS A 129 -12.73 1.28 -16.73
CA HIS A 129 -11.45 0.60 -17.05
C HIS A 129 -11.54 -0.91 -16.77
N PRO A 130 -12.36 -1.67 -17.52
CA PRO A 130 -12.47 -3.11 -17.33
C PRO A 130 -11.14 -3.76 -17.69
N ALA A 131 -10.40 -4.19 -16.69
CA ALA A 131 -9.16 -4.93 -16.82
C ALA A 131 -9.35 -6.35 -16.26
N ARG A 132 -8.60 -7.32 -16.82
CA ARG A 132 -8.60 -8.70 -16.31
C ARG A 132 -8.01 -8.77 -14.91
N CYS A 133 -7.04 -7.92 -14.61
CA CYS A 133 -6.34 -7.90 -13.33
C CYS A 133 -6.41 -6.49 -12.73
N THR A 134 -6.80 -6.39 -11.48
CA THR A 134 -6.89 -5.11 -10.77
C THR A 134 -6.16 -5.18 -9.43
N LEU A 135 -5.31 -4.17 -9.18
CA LEU A 135 -4.61 -3.96 -7.92
C LEU A 135 -5.02 -2.61 -7.33
N ALA A 136 -5.36 -2.58 -6.06
CA ALA A 136 -5.56 -1.32 -5.35
C ALA A 136 -4.59 -1.19 -4.17
N TYR A 137 -4.25 0.05 -3.77
CA TYR A 137 -3.46 0.29 -2.59
C TYR A 137 -3.88 1.58 -1.87
N TRP A 138 -3.75 1.55 -0.54
CA TRP A 138 -4.00 2.68 0.36
C TRP A 138 -3.26 2.44 1.69
N HIS A 139 -3.42 3.33 2.67
CA HIS A 139 -2.63 3.24 3.89
C HIS A 139 -3.25 2.29 4.94
N ARG A 140 -4.48 2.53 5.44
CA ARG A 140 -5.06 1.79 6.57
C ARG A 140 -5.61 0.42 6.16
N PRO A 141 -5.13 -0.69 6.75
CA PRO A 141 -5.57 -2.03 6.37
C PRO A 141 -7.05 -2.27 6.66
N ARG A 142 -7.73 -3.09 5.83
CA ARG A 142 -9.05 -3.63 6.16
C ARG A 142 -8.93 -4.76 7.20
N PHE A 143 -7.92 -5.61 7.04
CA PHE A 143 -7.64 -6.75 7.92
C PHE A 143 -6.22 -6.66 8.45
N SER A 144 -6.05 -6.91 9.76
CA SER A 144 -4.72 -6.94 10.39
C SER A 144 -4.72 -7.76 11.66
N SER A 145 -3.69 -8.57 11.84
CA SER A 145 -3.37 -9.25 13.09
C SER A 145 -2.44 -8.43 13.98
N SER A 146 -2.05 -7.22 13.58
CA SER A 146 -1.12 -6.39 14.29
C SER A 146 -1.81 -5.38 15.21
N ARG A 147 -1.11 -4.34 15.61
CA ARG A 147 -1.46 -3.39 16.68
C ARG A 147 -2.83 -2.74 16.48
N HIS A 148 -3.16 -2.30 15.26
CA HIS A 148 -4.39 -1.57 14.99
C HIS A 148 -5.60 -2.48 14.73
N GLY A 149 -5.36 -3.74 14.34
CA GLY A 149 -6.41 -4.71 14.07
C GLY A 149 -7.23 -4.40 12.81
N ASN A 150 -8.35 -5.10 12.67
CA ASN A 150 -9.26 -4.92 11.54
C ASN A 150 -9.92 -3.54 11.56
N ASN A 151 -9.97 -2.87 10.42
CA ASN A 151 -10.64 -1.59 10.26
C ASN A 151 -11.93 -1.72 9.43
N ALA A 152 -13.08 -1.72 10.10
CA ALA A 152 -14.38 -1.86 9.43
C ALA A 152 -14.72 -0.67 8.51
N ALA A 153 -14.14 0.51 8.74
CA ALA A 153 -14.39 1.68 7.89
C ALA A 153 -13.91 1.48 6.44
N MET A 154 -12.91 0.61 6.21
CA MET A 154 -12.41 0.29 4.86
C MET A 154 -13.31 -0.70 4.09
N GLN A 155 -14.36 -1.25 4.72
CA GLN A 155 -15.23 -2.23 4.07
C GLN A 155 -15.91 -1.71 2.79
N PRO A 156 -16.41 -0.47 2.68
CA PRO A 156 -17.03 0.01 1.44
C PRO A 156 -16.09 0.04 0.24
N LEU A 157 -14.83 0.46 0.43
CA LEU A 157 -13.82 0.41 -0.65
C LEU A 157 -13.51 -1.04 -1.03
N TRP A 158 -13.34 -1.91 -0.03
CA TRP A 158 -13.14 -3.33 -0.29
C TRP A 158 -14.31 -3.97 -1.05
N GLN A 159 -15.56 -3.60 -0.67
CA GLN A 159 -16.76 -4.10 -1.35
C GLN A 159 -16.79 -3.65 -2.83
N ALA A 160 -16.47 -2.38 -3.11
CA ALA A 160 -16.43 -1.88 -4.48
C ALA A 160 -15.39 -2.62 -5.34
N LEU A 161 -14.21 -2.87 -4.78
CA LEU A 161 -13.15 -3.64 -5.43
C LEU A 161 -13.56 -5.11 -5.65
N TYR A 162 -14.16 -5.75 -4.64
CA TYR A 162 -14.62 -7.14 -4.73
C TYR A 162 -15.75 -7.30 -5.77
N ASP A 163 -16.70 -6.36 -5.81
CA ASP A 163 -17.78 -6.36 -6.80
C ASP A 163 -17.24 -6.26 -8.24
N ALA A 164 -16.13 -5.55 -8.43
CA ALA A 164 -15.47 -5.38 -9.72
C ALA A 164 -14.44 -6.49 -10.05
N GLY A 165 -14.23 -7.46 -9.16
CA GLY A 165 -13.29 -8.56 -9.39
C GLY A 165 -11.83 -8.18 -9.21
N ALA A 166 -11.49 -7.28 -8.29
CA ALA A 166 -10.10 -6.96 -8.00
C ALA A 166 -9.35 -8.12 -7.31
N ASP A 167 -8.06 -8.25 -7.59
CA ASP A 167 -7.23 -9.40 -7.21
C ASP A 167 -6.33 -9.13 -6.00
N VAL A 168 -5.76 -7.92 -5.90
CA VAL A 168 -4.71 -7.60 -4.92
C VAL A 168 -4.98 -6.27 -4.26
N VAL A 169 -4.76 -6.22 -2.94
CA VAL A 169 -4.72 -5.00 -2.14
C VAL A 169 -3.40 -4.91 -1.39
N LEU A 170 -2.73 -3.76 -1.48
CA LEU A 170 -1.54 -3.44 -0.70
C LEU A 170 -1.86 -2.33 0.30
N VAL A 171 -1.38 -2.47 1.55
CA VAL A 171 -1.60 -1.49 2.62
C VAL A 171 -0.36 -1.35 3.50
N GLY A 172 -0.29 -0.24 4.26
CA GLY A 172 0.72 0.05 5.28
C GLY A 172 0.11 0.10 6.69
N HIS A 173 0.45 1.17 7.45
CA HIS A 173 -0.08 1.57 8.77
C HIS A 173 0.29 0.65 9.93
N ASP A 174 0.11 -0.64 9.79
CA ASP A 174 0.68 -1.60 10.73
C ASP A 174 2.12 -1.90 10.31
N HIS A 175 3.08 -1.55 11.14
CA HIS A 175 4.51 -1.68 10.86
C HIS A 175 4.96 -3.14 10.90
N VAL A 176 4.42 -3.92 9.98
CA VAL A 176 4.67 -5.37 9.84
C VAL A 176 4.62 -5.77 8.37
N TYR A 177 5.09 -6.97 8.08
CA TYR A 177 4.70 -7.71 6.90
C TYR A 177 3.64 -8.74 7.27
N GLU A 178 2.47 -8.67 6.61
CA GLU A 178 1.42 -9.68 6.78
C GLU A 178 0.76 -9.99 5.43
N ARG A 179 0.55 -11.27 5.13
CA ARG A 179 -0.14 -11.73 3.94
C ARG A 179 -1.36 -12.55 4.28
N PHE A 180 -2.45 -12.26 3.60
CA PHE A 180 -3.72 -12.96 3.75
C PHE A 180 -4.03 -13.87 2.57
N ALA A 181 -4.79 -14.95 2.82
CA ALA A 181 -5.47 -15.69 1.77
C ALA A 181 -6.54 -14.81 1.09
N PRO A 182 -6.94 -15.12 -0.16
CA PRO A 182 -8.03 -14.42 -0.83
C PRO A 182 -9.31 -14.46 -0.01
N GLN A 183 -9.93 -13.29 0.18
CA GLN A 183 -11.10 -13.14 1.07
C GLN A 183 -12.06 -12.06 0.58
N GLY A 184 -13.32 -12.20 0.98
CA GLY A 184 -14.38 -11.26 0.70
C GLY A 184 -14.39 -10.06 1.66
N PRO A 185 -15.33 -9.10 1.47
CA PRO A 185 -15.41 -7.84 2.24
C PRO A 185 -15.65 -8.02 3.74
N THR A 186 -16.22 -9.15 4.15
CA THR A 186 -16.49 -9.48 5.55
C THR A 186 -15.38 -10.30 6.21
N GLY A 187 -14.33 -10.67 5.46
CA GLY A 187 -13.25 -11.54 5.92
C GLY A 187 -13.58 -13.03 5.78
N ALA A 188 -14.63 -13.40 5.05
CA ALA A 188 -14.87 -14.78 4.67
C ALA A 188 -13.85 -15.21 3.62
N ALA A 189 -13.25 -16.39 3.80
CA ALA A 189 -12.34 -16.95 2.81
C ALA A 189 -13.07 -17.17 1.47
N ASP A 190 -12.46 -16.71 0.40
CA ASP A 190 -13.00 -16.87 -0.96
C ASP A 190 -11.85 -17.11 -1.96
N PRO A 191 -11.42 -18.36 -2.10
CA PRO A 191 -10.31 -18.69 -3.02
C PRO A 191 -10.60 -18.41 -4.49
N ALA A 192 -11.87 -18.29 -4.86
CA ALA A 192 -12.29 -18.17 -6.26
C ALA A 192 -12.40 -16.72 -6.73
N ARG A 193 -12.80 -15.79 -5.83
CA ARG A 193 -13.08 -14.39 -6.17
C ARG A 193 -12.55 -13.39 -5.14
N GLY A 194 -11.95 -13.91 -4.07
CA GLY A 194 -11.47 -13.08 -2.97
C GLY A 194 -10.25 -12.27 -3.35
N ILE A 195 -10.09 -11.13 -2.68
CA ILE A 195 -8.94 -10.24 -2.83
C ILE A 195 -7.84 -10.68 -1.86
N ARG A 196 -6.60 -10.80 -2.34
CA ARG A 196 -5.42 -11.03 -1.50
C ARG A 196 -4.88 -9.72 -0.97
N GLN A 197 -4.81 -9.59 0.36
CA GLN A 197 -4.17 -8.43 0.99
C GLN A 197 -2.73 -8.73 1.38
N PHE A 198 -1.87 -7.73 1.18
CA PHE A 198 -0.54 -7.64 1.77
C PHE A 198 -0.43 -6.36 2.58
N THR A 199 -0.09 -6.48 3.85
CA THR A 199 0.33 -5.36 4.70
C THR A 199 1.86 -5.27 4.62
N VAL A 200 2.38 -4.12 4.22
CA VAL A 200 3.81 -3.89 4.00
C VAL A 200 4.21 -2.56 4.63
N GLY A 201 3.96 -2.42 5.94
CA GLY A 201 4.37 -1.27 6.74
C GLY A 201 5.84 -1.38 7.21
N THR A 202 6.68 -1.87 6.34
CA THR A 202 8.08 -2.20 6.63
C THR A 202 9.07 -1.30 5.90
N GLY A 203 8.63 -0.10 5.49
CA GLY A 203 9.40 0.81 4.64
C GLY A 203 10.59 1.49 5.32
N GLY A 204 10.67 1.48 6.66
CA GLY A 204 11.84 2.05 7.33
C GLY A 204 11.59 2.75 8.66
N ARG A 205 10.32 3.04 9.01
CA ARG A 205 9.96 3.60 10.31
C ARG A 205 10.44 2.72 11.46
N ASN A 206 11.05 3.33 12.46
CA ASN A 206 11.92 2.70 13.48
C ASN A 206 11.21 1.77 14.49
N ASP A 207 9.93 1.49 14.36
CA ASP A 207 9.19 0.65 15.31
C ASP A 207 8.33 -0.40 14.60
N LEU A 208 8.88 -1.60 14.40
CA LEU A 208 8.09 -2.73 13.96
C LEU A 208 7.17 -3.21 15.08
N TYR A 209 5.89 -3.45 14.76
CA TYR A 209 4.86 -3.75 15.76
C TYR A 209 4.77 -5.24 16.08
N PRO A 210 4.38 -5.59 17.32
CA PRO A 210 4.06 -6.96 17.66
C PRO A 210 2.74 -7.39 16.98
N PHE A 211 2.62 -8.70 16.75
CA PHE A 211 1.35 -9.30 16.36
C PHE A 211 0.51 -9.61 17.60
N ASN A 212 -0.79 -9.41 17.48
CA ASN A 212 -1.82 -9.91 18.39
C ASN A 212 -2.23 -11.35 17.98
N THR A 213 -3.37 -11.82 18.49
CA THR A 213 -3.95 -13.08 17.99
C THR A 213 -4.22 -12.97 16.48
N PRO A 214 -3.72 -13.93 15.69
CA PRO A 214 -3.94 -13.92 14.25
C PRO A 214 -5.44 -13.91 13.91
N VAL A 215 -5.82 -12.99 13.02
CA VAL A 215 -7.18 -12.96 12.49
C VAL A 215 -7.35 -13.99 11.37
N ALA A 216 -8.61 -14.30 11.04
CA ALA A 216 -8.91 -15.28 9.99
C ALA A 216 -8.20 -14.93 8.67
N ASN A 217 -7.80 -15.96 7.93
CA ASN A 217 -7.10 -15.92 6.64
C ASN A 217 -5.68 -15.29 6.66
N SER A 218 -5.15 -14.91 7.82
CA SER A 218 -3.76 -14.49 7.93
C SER A 218 -2.81 -15.69 7.76
N GLU A 219 -2.08 -15.73 6.65
CA GLU A 219 -1.21 -16.86 6.27
C GLU A 219 0.23 -16.66 6.72
N VAL A 220 0.78 -15.46 6.56
CA VAL A 220 2.17 -15.15 6.87
C VAL A 220 2.24 -13.84 7.67
N ARG A 221 3.06 -13.82 8.70
CA ARG A 221 3.30 -12.68 9.60
C ARG A 221 4.78 -12.56 9.91
N TYR A 222 5.35 -11.36 9.74
CA TYR A 222 6.76 -11.12 10.04
C TYR A 222 6.99 -9.65 10.45
N ASN A 223 7.77 -9.44 11.51
CA ASN A 223 8.02 -8.12 12.07
C ASN A 223 9.44 -7.97 12.64
N LEU A 224 10.43 -8.64 12.07
CA LEU A 224 11.80 -8.60 12.59
C LEU A 224 12.79 -7.88 11.68
N THR A 225 12.36 -7.38 10.51
CA THR A 225 13.18 -6.58 9.61
C THR A 225 12.33 -5.68 8.73
N PHE A 226 12.91 -4.61 8.24
CA PHE A 226 12.37 -3.82 7.17
C PHE A 226 12.46 -4.55 5.83
N GLY A 227 11.72 -4.10 4.86
CA GLY A 227 11.72 -4.68 3.53
C GLY A 227 10.64 -4.13 2.63
N VAL A 228 10.64 -4.59 1.40
CA VAL A 228 9.67 -4.19 0.38
C VAL A 228 9.04 -5.43 -0.26
N ILE A 229 7.81 -5.29 -0.75
CA ILE A 229 7.22 -6.32 -1.60
C ILE A 229 7.48 -5.97 -3.07
N LYS A 230 7.91 -6.95 -3.85
CA LYS A 230 8.01 -6.87 -5.30
C LYS A 230 6.92 -7.72 -5.93
N LEU A 231 6.11 -7.15 -6.82
CA LEU A 231 5.13 -7.85 -7.63
C LEU A 231 5.56 -7.80 -9.10
N THR A 232 5.60 -8.97 -9.74
CA THR A 232 5.67 -9.07 -11.19
C THR A 232 4.24 -9.28 -11.70
N LEU A 233 3.72 -8.27 -12.38
CA LEU A 233 2.37 -8.24 -12.93
C LEU A 233 2.41 -8.86 -14.32
N GLU A 234 1.73 -9.99 -14.50
CA GLU A 234 1.61 -10.77 -15.72
C GLU A 234 0.25 -10.49 -16.39
N GLU A 235 0.00 -10.98 -17.56
CA GLU A 235 -1.24 -10.70 -18.31
C GLU A 235 -2.50 -11.26 -17.61
N ASP A 236 -2.38 -12.40 -16.92
CA ASP A 236 -3.48 -13.11 -16.27
C ASP A 236 -3.18 -13.51 -14.82
N GLY A 237 -2.16 -12.89 -14.21
CA GLY A 237 -1.76 -13.21 -12.84
C GLY A 237 -0.58 -12.39 -12.34
N TYR A 238 -0.03 -12.81 -11.24
CA TYR A 238 1.08 -12.12 -10.59
C TYR A 238 1.95 -13.08 -9.77
N THR A 239 3.21 -12.69 -9.59
CA THR A 239 4.07 -13.29 -8.56
C THR A 239 4.44 -12.23 -7.56
N TRP A 240 4.67 -12.63 -6.30
CA TRP A 240 5.17 -11.75 -5.24
C TRP A 240 6.45 -12.31 -4.62
N GLU A 241 7.25 -11.39 -4.10
CA GLU A 241 8.42 -11.67 -3.29
C GLU A 241 8.59 -10.56 -2.25
N PHE A 242 8.58 -10.89 -0.95
CA PHE A 242 9.03 -9.98 0.09
C PHE A 242 10.55 -10.00 0.16
N ILE A 243 11.17 -8.84 0.02
CA ILE A 243 12.63 -8.66 0.01
C ILE A 243 13.03 -7.91 1.28
N PRO A 244 13.61 -8.62 2.28
CA PRO A 244 14.02 -8.00 3.54
C PRO A 244 15.36 -7.26 3.38
N THR A 245 15.58 -6.24 4.21
CA THR A 245 16.88 -5.55 4.30
C THR A 245 17.96 -6.39 4.98
N SER A 246 17.55 -7.37 5.79
CA SER A 246 18.45 -8.26 6.54
C SER A 246 17.79 -9.59 6.87
N GLY A 247 18.60 -10.57 7.27
CA GLY A 247 18.11 -11.90 7.66
C GLY A 247 17.76 -12.80 6.48
N THR A 248 17.10 -13.93 6.79
CA THR A 248 16.81 -15.01 5.83
C THR A 248 15.33 -15.21 5.55
N PHE A 249 14.46 -14.39 6.16
CA PHE A 249 13.03 -14.51 5.92
C PHE A 249 12.71 -14.30 4.43
N ARG A 250 11.85 -15.14 3.91
CA ARG A 250 11.33 -15.05 2.54
C ARG A 250 9.85 -15.41 2.54
N ASP A 251 9.06 -14.62 1.86
CA ASP A 251 7.70 -15.00 1.45
C ASP A 251 7.55 -14.71 -0.03
N SER A 252 7.22 -15.72 -0.80
CA SER A 252 7.02 -15.59 -2.24
C SER A 252 5.95 -16.55 -2.72
N GLY A 253 5.33 -16.25 -3.84
CA GLY A 253 4.31 -17.10 -4.42
C GLY A 253 3.75 -16.51 -5.71
N ARG A 254 2.61 -17.06 -6.13
CA ARG A 254 1.89 -16.63 -7.32
C ARG A 254 0.38 -16.63 -7.09
N GLY A 255 -0.32 -15.77 -7.82
CA GLY A 255 -1.78 -15.73 -7.92
C GLY A 255 -2.20 -15.58 -9.38
N THR A 256 -3.40 -16.01 -9.68
CA THR A 256 -4.08 -15.77 -10.96
C THR A 256 -5.16 -14.72 -10.78
N CYS A 257 -5.39 -13.93 -11.81
CA CYS A 257 -6.53 -13.01 -11.85
C CYS A 257 -7.83 -13.77 -12.13
N HIS A 258 -8.95 -13.21 -11.71
CA HIS A 258 -10.27 -13.84 -11.84
C HIS A 258 -11.32 -12.96 -12.54
#